data_f3db638440170756f2ece144aee89489
#
_entry.id   f3db638440170756f2ece144aee89489
#
_cell.length_a   1.000
_cell.length_b   1.000
_cell.length_c   1.000
_cell.angle_alpha   90.00
_cell.angle_beta   90.00
_cell.angle_gamma   90.00
#
_symmetry.space_group_name_H-M   'P 1'
#
loop_
_entity.id
_entity.type
_entity.pdbx_description
1 polymer ?
#
loop_
_entity_poly.entity_id
_entity_poly.type
_entity_poly.pdbx_seq_one_letter_code
_entity_poly.pdbx_strand_id
1 'polypeptide(L)'
;MLQVNHERVAKLLQGLAAFTDSEEGVTRLAYSPLDKKAQSWLLEQVQNLHLQIRTDAVGNVFLRRDGKQPQLPPVASGSHLDTVIHGGAYDGMCGVVGALEAL
;
A
#
# COMPACT_ATOMS: atom_id res chain seq x y z
N MET A 1 12.34 0.44 21.55
CA MET A 1 10.91 0.18 21.29
C MET A 1 10.56 0.67 19.88
N LEU A 2 9.87 -0.13 19.12
CA LEU A 2 9.37 0.30 17.82
C LEU A 2 8.23 1.30 18.03
N GLN A 3 8.27 2.41 17.31
CA GLN A 3 7.24 3.45 17.38
C GLN A 3 6.74 3.76 15.98
N VAL A 4 5.43 3.97 15.86
CA VAL A 4 4.78 4.40 14.61
C VAL A 4 5.14 5.87 14.34
N ASN A 5 5.54 6.16 13.11
CA ASN A 5 5.71 7.54 12.67
C ASN A 5 4.37 8.07 12.12
N HIS A 6 3.65 8.81 12.96
CA HIS A 6 2.33 9.32 12.65
C HIS A 6 2.31 10.24 11.41
N GLU A 7 3.35 11.05 11.20
CA GLU A 7 3.43 11.96 10.04
C GLU A 7 3.60 11.18 8.75
N ARG A 8 4.43 10.13 8.75
CA ARG A 8 4.62 9.26 7.59
C ARG A 8 3.34 8.51 7.24
N VAL A 9 2.67 7.92 8.24
CA VAL A 9 1.39 7.23 8.05
C VAL A 9 0.33 8.18 7.49
N ALA A 10 0.17 9.37 8.07
CA ALA A 10 -0.79 10.37 7.61
C ALA A 10 -0.49 10.82 6.17
N LYS A 11 0.78 11.06 5.84
CA LYS A 11 1.21 11.44 4.48
C LYS A 11 0.86 10.37 3.45
N LEU A 12 1.11 9.10 3.75
CA LEU A 12 0.80 7.99 2.84
C LEU A 12 -0.71 7.82 2.66
N LEU A 13 -1.50 7.89 3.73
CA LEU A 13 -2.96 7.80 3.65
C LEU A 13 -3.56 8.96 2.85
N GLN A 14 -3.13 10.18 3.09
CA GLN A 14 -3.58 11.37 2.36
C GLN A 14 -3.18 11.30 0.88
N GLY A 15 -1.97 10.86 0.59
CA GLY A 15 -1.49 10.69 -0.76
C GLY A 15 -2.29 9.64 -1.54
N LEU A 16 -2.59 8.50 -0.93
CA LEU A 16 -3.44 7.47 -1.54
C LEU A 16 -4.88 7.96 -1.76
N ALA A 17 -5.45 8.72 -0.82
CA ALA A 17 -6.80 9.26 -0.95
C ALA A 17 -6.95 10.26 -2.11
N ALA A 18 -5.87 10.89 -2.54
CA ALA A 18 -5.87 11.81 -3.68
C ALA A 18 -6.06 11.11 -5.04
N PHE A 19 -5.79 9.81 -5.13
CA PHE A 19 -6.06 9.01 -6.32
C PHE A 19 -7.53 8.57 -6.34
N THR A 20 -8.40 9.45 -6.79
CA THR A 20 -9.85 9.24 -6.84
C THR A 20 -10.46 9.85 -8.11
N ASP A 21 -11.49 9.21 -8.66
CA ASP A 21 -12.30 9.71 -9.77
C ASP A 21 -13.58 10.42 -9.29
N SER A 22 -13.76 10.63 -7.99
CA SER A 22 -14.96 11.27 -7.44
C SER A 22 -14.62 12.43 -6.52
N GLU A 23 -15.53 13.38 -6.41
CA GLU A 23 -15.42 14.51 -5.47
C GLU A 23 -15.74 14.09 -4.03
N GLU A 24 -16.63 13.11 -3.85
CA GLU A 24 -17.00 12.56 -2.56
C GLU A 24 -16.41 11.17 -2.36
N GLY A 25 -15.76 10.94 -1.23
CA GLY A 25 -15.11 9.69 -0.93
C GLY A 25 -13.94 9.39 -1.86
N VAL A 26 -13.53 8.15 -1.91
CA VAL A 26 -12.49 7.65 -2.83
C VAL A 26 -13.12 6.65 -3.78
N THR A 27 -13.03 6.93 -5.08
CA THR A 27 -13.43 5.99 -6.14
C THR A 27 -12.20 5.60 -6.94
N ARG A 28 -11.69 4.40 -6.68
CA ARG A 28 -10.53 3.81 -7.35
C ARG A 28 -10.78 2.33 -7.55
N LEU A 29 -11.43 2.00 -8.67
CA LEU A 29 -11.83 0.62 -8.95
C LEU A 29 -10.62 -0.27 -9.24
N ALA A 30 -10.70 -1.51 -8.78
CA ALA A 30 -9.66 -2.52 -9.00
C ALA A 30 -9.30 -2.64 -10.50
N TYR A 31 -8.01 -2.79 -10.78
CA TYR A 31 -7.46 -2.91 -12.15
C TYR A 31 -7.67 -1.70 -13.05
N SER A 32 -8.19 -0.60 -12.54
CA SER A 32 -8.31 0.65 -13.29
C SER A 32 -6.95 1.30 -13.51
N PRO A 33 -6.82 2.21 -14.50
CA PRO A 33 -5.60 3.02 -14.64
C PRO A 33 -5.26 3.83 -13.40
N LEU A 34 -6.26 4.26 -12.66
CA LEU A 34 -6.09 5.02 -11.41
C LEU A 34 -5.53 4.13 -10.29
N ASP A 35 -6.00 2.89 -10.18
CA ASP A 35 -5.47 1.90 -9.24
C ASP A 35 -3.97 1.64 -9.51
N LYS A 36 -3.58 1.47 -10.78
CA LYS A 36 -2.16 1.35 -11.16
C LYS A 36 -1.34 2.58 -10.81
N LYS A 37 -1.89 3.78 -10.99
CA LYS A 37 -1.20 5.02 -10.60
C LYS A 37 -0.97 5.10 -9.10
N ALA A 38 -1.97 4.73 -8.29
CA ALA A 38 -1.86 4.69 -6.84
C ALA A 38 -0.79 3.68 -6.39
N GLN A 39 -0.76 2.48 -6.99
CA GLN A 39 0.27 1.48 -6.74
C GLN A 39 1.67 2.02 -7.07
N SER A 40 1.85 2.59 -8.26
CA SER A 40 3.15 3.15 -8.69
C SER A 40 3.62 4.25 -7.76
N TRP A 41 2.74 5.18 -7.39
CA TRP A 41 3.06 6.23 -6.45
C TRP A 41 3.49 5.67 -5.09
N LEU A 42 2.79 4.66 -4.56
CA LEU A 42 3.13 4.04 -3.27
C LEU A 42 4.50 3.36 -3.33
N LEU A 43 4.82 2.66 -4.42
CA LEU A 43 6.13 2.04 -4.63
C LEU A 43 7.26 3.07 -4.66
N GLU A 44 7.03 4.23 -5.25
CA GLU A 44 7.99 5.35 -5.24
C GLU A 44 8.25 5.86 -3.81
N GLN A 45 7.21 5.92 -2.95
CA GLN A 45 7.36 6.37 -1.56
C GLN A 45 8.25 5.46 -0.72
N VAL A 46 8.37 4.18 -1.09
CA VAL A 46 9.12 3.17 -0.32
C VAL A 46 10.40 2.69 -1.03
N GLN A 47 10.78 3.30 -2.15
CA GLN A 47 11.95 2.89 -2.94
C GLN A 47 13.27 2.90 -2.15
N ASN A 48 13.40 3.80 -1.18
CA ASN A 48 14.57 3.91 -0.32
C ASN A 48 14.71 2.76 0.69
N LEU A 49 13.70 1.94 0.85
CA LEU A 49 13.73 0.75 1.72
C LEU A 49 14.42 -0.45 1.04
N HIS A 50 14.71 -0.35 -0.26
CA HIS A 50 15.38 -1.40 -1.04
C HIS A 50 14.73 -2.78 -0.92
N LEU A 51 13.38 -2.81 -0.97
CA LEU A 51 12.58 -4.02 -0.87
C LEU A 51 12.63 -4.81 -2.17
N GLN A 52 12.55 -6.12 -2.07
CA GLN A 52 12.31 -6.97 -3.23
C GLN A 52 10.85 -6.84 -3.64
N ILE A 53 10.59 -6.53 -4.91
CA ILE A 53 9.24 -6.32 -5.43
C ILE A 53 8.91 -7.45 -6.40
N ARG A 54 7.78 -8.09 -6.20
CA ARG A 54 7.24 -9.12 -7.09
C ARG A 54 5.75 -8.89 -7.30
N THR A 55 5.29 -9.12 -8.51
CA THR A 55 3.85 -9.09 -8.85
C THR A 55 3.47 -10.48 -9.37
N ASP A 56 2.35 -11.02 -8.92
CA ASP A 56 1.84 -12.30 -9.40
C ASP A 56 0.95 -12.14 -10.64
N ALA A 57 0.42 -13.27 -11.14
CA ALA A 57 -0.36 -13.32 -12.38
C ALA A 57 -1.71 -12.59 -12.29
N VAL A 58 -2.23 -12.35 -11.09
CA VAL A 58 -3.49 -11.61 -10.87
C VAL A 58 -3.25 -10.18 -10.38
N GLY A 59 -2.01 -9.72 -10.33
CA GLY A 59 -1.67 -8.34 -10.03
C GLY A 59 -1.43 -8.03 -8.56
N ASN A 60 -1.37 -9.03 -7.67
CA ASN A 60 -0.96 -8.78 -6.28
C ASN A 60 0.51 -8.36 -6.23
N VAL A 61 0.80 -7.29 -5.51
CA VAL A 61 2.16 -6.77 -5.33
C VAL A 61 2.70 -7.19 -3.97
N PHE A 62 3.86 -7.83 -3.99
CA PHE A 62 4.57 -8.28 -2.80
C PHE A 62 5.83 -7.45 -2.62
N LEU A 63 5.98 -6.86 -1.43
CA LEU A 63 7.17 -6.15 -0.98
C LEU A 63 7.82 -6.97 0.11
N ARG A 64 9.06 -7.43 -0.12
CA ARG A 64 9.75 -8.32 0.81
C ARG A 64 11.04 -7.68 1.32
N ARG A 65 11.20 -7.72 2.63
CA ARG A 65 12.48 -7.54 3.31
C ARG A 65 12.93 -8.89 3.84
N ASP A 66 14.14 -9.31 3.50
CA ASP A 66 14.68 -10.54 4.05
C ASP A 66 14.99 -10.35 5.55
N GLY A 67 14.62 -11.36 6.32
CA GLY A 67 15.03 -11.49 7.72
C GLY A 67 16.43 -12.09 7.86
N LYS A 68 16.85 -12.32 9.10
CA LYS A 68 18.14 -12.96 9.41
C LYS A 68 18.25 -14.41 8.89
N GLN A 69 17.13 -15.05 8.64
CA GLN A 69 17.02 -16.41 8.14
C GLN A 69 16.06 -16.44 6.94
N PRO A 70 16.50 -15.98 5.74
CA PRO A 70 15.62 -15.78 4.59
C PRO A 70 15.01 -17.07 4.02
N GLN A 71 15.55 -18.23 4.41
CA GLN A 71 15.05 -19.57 4.03
C GLN A 71 13.78 -19.97 4.80
N LEU A 72 13.47 -19.32 5.90
CA LEU A 72 12.23 -19.58 6.65
C LEU A 72 11.02 -18.95 5.97
N PRO A 73 9.81 -19.50 6.20
CA PRO A 73 8.58 -18.88 5.73
C PRO A 73 8.47 -17.43 6.21
N PRO A 74 8.06 -16.49 5.34
CA PRO A 74 7.92 -15.09 5.71
C PRO A 74 6.69 -14.87 6.61
N VAL A 75 6.77 -13.85 7.45
CA VAL A 75 5.60 -13.25 8.07
C VAL A 75 5.05 -12.22 7.08
N ALA A 76 3.76 -12.27 6.80
CA ALA A 76 3.12 -11.39 5.85
C ALA A 76 2.00 -10.57 6.49
N SER A 77 1.86 -9.33 6.02
CA SER A 77 0.76 -8.43 6.33
C SER A 77 0.43 -7.61 5.09
N GLY A 78 -0.80 -7.14 4.98
CA GLY A 78 -1.21 -6.33 3.84
C GLY A 78 -2.71 -6.16 3.78
N SER A 79 -3.16 -5.52 2.70
CA SER A 79 -4.56 -5.26 2.40
C SER A 79 -4.71 -4.89 0.92
N HIS A 80 -5.78 -4.17 0.56
CA HIS A 80 -6.07 -3.75 -0.82
C HIS A 80 -5.97 -2.22 -0.97
N LEU A 81 -5.75 -1.76 -2.21
CA LEU A 81 -5.71 -0.34 -2.57
C LEU A 81 -6.94 0.13 -3.34
N ASP A 82 -7.66 -0.79 -3.97
CA ASP A 82 -8.90 -0.49 -4.67
C ASP A 82 -10.02 -0.12 -3.69
N THR A 83 -11.03 0.55 -4.21
CA THR A 83 -12.21 0.96 -3.44
C THR A 83 -13.49 0.61 -4.18
N VAL A 84 -14.59 0.60 -3.46
CA VAL A 84 -15.93 0.75 -4.05
C VAL A 84 -16.13 2.20 -4.51
N ILE A 85 -17.23 2.46 -5.24
CA ILE A 85 -17.62 3.83 -5.60
C ILE A 85 -17.94 4.60 -4.31
N HIS A 86 -17.40 5.83 -4.17
CA HIS A 86 -17.51 6.66 -2.96
C HIS A 86 -17.10 5.94 -1.68
N GLY A 87 -16.01 5.15 -1.77
CA GLY A 87 -15.46 4.41 -0.62
C GLY A 87 -14.81 5.30 0.43
N GLY A 88 -14.54 4.72 1.58
CA GLY A 88 -13.80 5.39 2.65
C GLY A 88 -12.31 5.53 2.32
N ALA A 89 -11.70 6.62 2.75
CA ALA A 89 -10.27 6.89 2.52
C ALA A 89 -9.35 5.93 3.29
N TYR A 90 -9.86 5.21 4.27
CA TYR A 90 -9.07 4.32 5.14
C TYR A 90 -9.34 2.84 4.90
N ASP A 91 -10.47 2.50 4.28
CA ASP A 91 -10.81 1.11 3.98
C ASP A 91 -9.78 0.51 3.01
N GLY A 92 -9.14 -0.57 3.41
CA GLY A 92 -8.01 -1.17 2.71
C GLY A 92 -6.68 -0.42 2.91
N MET A 93 -6.65 0.90 2.71
CA MET A 93 -5.44 1.71 2.77
C MET A 93 -4.76 1.68 4.14
N CYS A 94 -5.51 1.68 5.24
CA CYS A 94 -4.93 1.55 6.58
C CYS A 94 -4.15 0.26 6.76
N GLY A 95 -4.66 -0.86 6.23
CA GLY A 95 -3.97 -2.14 6.28
C GLY A 95 -2.67 -2.14 5.47
N VAL A 96 -2.69 -1.56 4.27
CA VAL A 96 -1.49 -1.43 3.42
C VAL A 96 -0.44 -0.52 4.07
N VAL A 97 -0.84 0.67 4.49
CA VAL A 97 0.08 1.64 5.11
C VAL A 97 0.62 1.12 6.45
N GLY A 98 -0.22 0.47 7.26
CA GLY A 98 0.21 -0.17 8.50
C GLY A 98 1.23 -1.28 8.27
N ALA A 99 1.05 -2.11 7.23
CA ALA A 99 2.01 -3.14 6.86
C ALA A 99 3.35 -2.52 6.41
N LEU A 100 3.32 -1.44 5.62
CA LEU A 100 4.53 -0.73 5.20
C LEU A 100 5.24 -0.04 6.37
N GLU A 101 4.51 0.50 7.32
CA GLU A 101 5.08 1.12 8.52
C GLU A 101 5.80 0.12 9.42
N ALA A 102 5.36 -1.15 9.39
CA ALA A 102 5.98 -2.23 10.17
C ALA A 102 7.27 -2.79 9.53
N LEU A 103 7.49 -2.53 8.22
CA LEU A 103 8.69 -2.95 7.49
C LEU A 103 9.89 -2.06 7.78
#